data_4acdaff984cc0b8b367f8218b0ce7a30
#
_entry.id   4acdaff984cc0b8b367f8218b0ce7a30
#
_cell.length_a   1.000
_cell.length_b   1.000
_cell.length_c   1.000
_cell.angle_alpha   90.00
_cell.angle_beta   90.00
_cell.angle_gamma   90.00
#
_symmetry.space_group_name_H-M   'P 1'
#
loop_
_entity.id
_entity.type
_entity.pdbx_description
1 polymer ?
#
loop_
_entity_poly.entity_id
_entity_poly.type
_entity_poly.pdbx_seq_one_letter_code
_entity_poly.pdbx_strand_id
1 'polypeptide(L)'
;MLRRAELIPVSSASVKNGSVLDAMAAVMRDSMLRLHQAHHQTHPSEKTVSVGVVRMANIDPLVAIAQRLYAMAAPENYRIHYCVYHSQHPLAVRSAIERRLDVTLTRYQPNALWQVAEIEHALQHHPEQHHLFVVLATSVVEVGRDHDYDWALAEPSSMRSFIQLAGRVQRHRQVAPQMANMHILQKNFKALTQKDPAIPVYCKPGFETTRCRLNTHDLDKLLLPSQYKVINAISRIQERTKLEPRDNFVDLEHLSLRLILQGSAEPLKYYAALWWRKQATWSGEQQRCTPFRQSSPDEQHNLWIDDEADKPVFKRLDSDQIEWKVSDGFQDVELTLAAGNSAWIDTDCLRIYQWLAESLNKELNEVSRQFGEVRLPKKDGERWHYHPLLGVFGALD
;
A
#
# COMPACT_ATOMS: atom_id res chain seq x y z
N MET A 1 -14.62 -4.53 18.78
CA MET A 1 -13.65 -3.43 18.69
C MET A 1 -14.14 -2.42 17.64
N LEU A 2 -14.26 -1.13 17.97
CA LEU A 2 -14.80 -0.13 17.06
C LEU A 2 -13.69 0.47 16.19
N ARG A 3 -13.93 0.59 14.90
CA ARG A 3 -13.11 1.34 13.93
C ARG A 3 -14.00 2.42 13.35
N ARG A 4 -13.71 3.66 13.66
CA ARG A 4 -14.49 4.80 13.20
C ARG A 4 -13.78 5.45 12.02
N ALA A 5 -14.52 5.73 10.95
CA ALA A 5 -13.94 6.40 9.80
C ALA A 5 -14.67 7.72 9.48
N GLU A 6 -13.89 8.59 8.84
CA GLU A 6 -14.32 9.88 8.29
C GLU A 6 -13.93 9.93 6.81
N LEU A 7 -14.81 10.46 5.97
CA LEU A 7 -14.52 10.72 4.56
C LEU A 7 -13.82 12.08 4.43
N ILE A 8 -12.67 12.08 3.78
CA ILE A 8 -11.83 13.26 3.59
C ILE A 8 -11.97 13.75 2.14
N PRO A 9 -12.47 14.97 1.93
CA PRO A 9 -12.59 15.54 0.59
C PRO A 9 -11.22 15.80 -0.02
N VAL A 10 -11.06 15.40 -1.28
CA VAL A 10 -9.90 15.75 -2.11
C VAL A 10 -10.42 16.43 -3.36
N SER A 11 -9.97 17.64 -3.61
CA SER A 11 -10.34 18.40 -4.80
C SER A 11 -9.09 18.91 -5.52
N SER A 12 -8.99 18.67 -6.80
CA SER A 12 -7.96 19.27 -7.64
C SER A 12 -8.08 20.81 -7.73
N ALA A 13 -9.28 21.35 -7.48
CA ALA A 13 -9.52 22.79 -7.45
C ALA A 13 -8.90 23.50 -6.24
N SER A 14 -8.47 22.76 -5.22
CA SER A 14 -7.89 23.32 -3.98
C SER A 14 -6.47 23.83 -4.15
N VAL A 15 -5.79 23.47 -5.25
CA VAL A 15 -4.40 23.86 -5.50
C VAL A 15 -4.33 24.78 -6.72
N LYS A 16 -4.22 26.07 -6.48
CA LYS A 16 -3.91 27.05 -7.52
C LYS A 16 -2.52 26.69 -8.08
N ASN A 17 -2.46 26.29 -9.35
CA ASN A 17 -1.24 25.92 -10.09
C ASN A 17 -0.51 24.63 -9.65
N GLY A 18 -1.12 23.75 -8.84
CA GLY A 18 -0.53 22.47 -8.42
C GLY A 18 -1.11 21.27 -9.16
N SER A 19 -0.35 20.17 -9.20
CA SER A 19 -0.83 18.91 -9.74
C SER A 19 -1.83 18.22 -8.80
N VAL A 20 -2.61 17.27 -9.32
CA VAL A 20 -3.47 16.39 -8.50
C VAL A 20 -2.69 15.73 -7.37
N LEU A 21 -1.44 15.34 -7.64
CA LEU A 21 -0.56 14.72 -6.63
C LEU A 21 -0.19 15.68 -5.50
N ASP A 22 0.04 16.97 -5.80
CA ASP A 22 0.35 17.97 -4.77
C ASP A 22 -0.85 18.22 -3.88
N ALA A 23 -2.06 18.28 -4.46
CA ALA A 23 -3.30 18.39 -3.71
C ALA A 23 -3.53 17.18 -2.80
N MET A 24 -3.34 15.97 -3.32
CA MET A 24 -3.45 14.74 -2.53
C MET A 24 -2.42 14.69 -1.40
N ALA A 25 -1.16 14.99 -1.68
CA ALA A 25 -0.10 14.99 -0.67
C ALA A 25 -0.40 15.97 0.47
N ALA A 26 -0.87 17.19 0.15
CA ALA A 26 -1.26 18.18 1.15
C ALA A 26 -2.41 17.68 2.04
N VAL A 27 -3.49 17.18 1.43
CA VAL A 27 -4.65 16.62 2.17
C VAL A 27 -4.24 15.42 3.01
N MET A 28 -3.39 14.53 2.48
CA MET A 28 -2.89 13.37 3.22
C MET A 28 -2.05 13.80 4.42
N ARG A 29 -1.15 14.78 4.27
CA ARG A 29 -0.36 15.30 5.38
C ARG A 29 -1.23 15.89 6.48
N ASP A 30 -2.18 16.76 6.13
CA ASP A 30 -3.09 17.36 7.10
C ASP A 30 -3.93 16.29 7.81
N SER A 31 -4.33 15.26 7.09
CA SER A 31 -5.04 14.10 7.65
C SER A 31 -4.17 13.30 8.63
N MET A 32 -2.90 13.03 8.30
CA MET A 32 -1.94 12.37 9.20
C MET A 32 -1.72 13.17 10.48
N LEU A 33 -1.57 14.48 10.39
CA LEU A 33 -1.40 15.36 11.56
C LEU A 33 -2.63 15.32 12.48
N ARG A 34 -3.84 15.41 11.93
CA ARG A 34 -5.11 15.30 12.70
C ARG A 34 -5.23 13.93 13.37
N LEU A 35 -4.91 12.86 12.66
CA LEU A 35 -4.93 11.50 13.18
C LEU A 35 -3.89 11.31 14.30
N HIS A 36 -2.69 11.84 14.13
CA HIS A 36 -1.68 11.85 15.19
C HIS A 36 -2.18 12.58 16.44
N GLN A 37 -2.71 13.78 16.30
CA GLN A 37 -3.22 14.55 17.43
C GLN A 37 -4.30 13.80 18.23
N ALA A 38 -5.14 13.03 17.54
CA ALA A 38 -6.23 12.28 18.16
C ALA A 38 -5.81 10.91 18.74
N HIS A 39 -4.72 10.30 18.25
CA HIS A 39 -4.42 8.89 18.50
C HIS A 39 -2.96 8.60 18.89
N HIS A 40 -2.17 9.61 19.23
CA HIS A 40 -0.80 9.40 19.71
C HIS A 40 -0.77 8.74 21.10
N GLN A 41 0.38 8.19 21.43
CA GLN A 41 0.75 7.79 22.78
C GLN A 41 1.81 8.75 23.33
N THR A 42 1.80 8.98 24.63
CA THR A 42 2.80 9.84 25.28
C THR A 42 3.92 8.97 25.83
N HIS A 43 5.13 9.27 25.40
CA HIS A 43 6.35 8.65 25.92
C HIS A 43 6.69 9.22 27.32
N PRO A 44 7.44 8.50 28.18
CA PRO A 44 7.87 9.02 29.49
C PRO A 44 8.66 10.36 29.44
N SER A 45 9.27 10.70 28.30
CA SER A 45 9.90 12.01 28.07
C SER A 45 8.90 13.12 27.65
N GLU A 46 7.61 12.87 27.79
CA GLU A 46 6.50 13.76 27.40
C GLU A 46 6.30 13.93 25.86
N LYS A 47 7.21 13.40 25.03
CA LYS A 47 7.03 13.41 23.59
C LYS A 47 5.83 12.55 23.16
N THR A 48 5.13 12.98 22.12
CA THR A 48 3.99 12.23 21.58
C THR A 48 4.42 11.42 20.37
N VAL A 49 3.98 10.18 20.29
CA VAL A 49 4.37 9.22 19.25
C VAL A 49 3.14 8.53 18.69
N SER A 50 3.06 8.41 17.38
CA SER A 50 2.09 7.51 16.73
C SER A 50 2.73 6.75 15.57
N VAL A 51 2.27 5.52 15.35
CA VAL A 51 2.62 4.73 14.17
C VAL A 51 1.37 4.56 13.33
N GLY A 52 1.34 5.20 12.17
CA GLY A 52 0.20 5.18 11.27
C GLY A 52 0.51 4.55 9.92
N VAL A 53 -0.55 4.23 9.18
CA VAL A 53 -0.44 3.71 7.82
C VAL A 53 -1.24 4.55 6.84
N VAL A 54 -0.61 4.90 5.72
CA VAL A 54 -1.24 5.46 4.54
C VAL A 54 -1.27 4.38 3.48
N ARG A 55 -2.47 3.93 3.10
CA ARG A 55 -2.63 2.88 2.11
C ARG A 55 -3.13 3.44 0.78
N MET A 56 -2.33 3.28 -0.26
CA MET A 56 -2.67 3.62 -1.62
C MET A 56 -2.97 2.38 -2.48
N ALA A 57 -3.70 2.57 -3.57
CA ALA A 57 -4.15 1.48 -4.42
C ALA A 57 -3.05 0.92 -5.32
N ASN A 58 -2.15 1.78 -5.80
CA ASN A 58 -1.12 1.42 -6.78
C ASN A 58 0.25 1.99 -6.38
N ILE A 59 1.32 1.36 -6.89
CA ILE A 59 2.72 1.67 -6.53
C ILE A 59 3.14 3.04 -7.06
N ASP A 60 2.97 3.31 -8.35
CA ASP A 60 3.50 4.53 -8.96
C ASP A 60 2.88 5.80 -8.33
N PRO A 61 1.54 5.90 -8.11
CA PRO A 61 0.96 6.99 -7.34
C PRO A 61 1.43 7.04 -5.88
N LEU A 62 1.64 5.88 -5.22
CA LEU A 62 2.18 5.84 -3.87
C LEU A 62 3.55 6.49 -3.79
N VAL A 63 4.46 6.10 -4.69
CA VAL A 63 5.82 6.63 -4.72
C VAL A 63 5.82 8.13 -5.07
N ALA A 64 5.02 8.54 -6.04
CA ALA A 64 4.88 9.96 -6.40
C ALA A 64 4.36 10.82 -5.23
N ILE A 65 3.43 10.31 -4.42
CA ILE A 65 2.97 10.95 -3.18
C ILE A 65 4.09 10.94 -2.13
N ALA A 66 4.80 9.82 -1.96
CA ALA A 66 5.91 9.72 -1.01
C ALA A 66 6.99 10.77 -1.28
N GLN A 67 7.41 10.94 -2.54
CA GLN A 67 8.37 11.96 -2.93
C GLN A 67 7.92 13.37 -2.53
N ARG A 68 6.63 13.70 -2.72
CA ARG A 68 6.06 14.99 -2.31
C ARG A 68 6.03 15.17 -0.79
N LEU A 69 5.62 14.12 -0.08
CA LEU A 69 5.59 14.14 1.38
C LEU A 69 6.99 14.32 1.98
N TYR A 70 8.01 13.64 1.43
CA TYR A 70 9.39 13.84 1.82
C TYR A 70 9.90 15.26 1.54
N ALA A 71 9.50 15.85 0.41
CA ALA A 71 9.89 17.21 0.00
C ALA A 71 9.09 18.33 0.70
N MET A 72 8.06 17.99 1.45
CA MET A 72 7.18 18.95 2.14
C MET A 72 7.59 19.08 3.60
N ALA A 73 8.20 20.19 3.99
CA ALA A 73 8.67 20.41 5.37
C ALA A 73 7.60 20.08 6.42
N ALA A 74 8.00 19.40 7.49
CA ALA A 74 7.12 19.14 8.62
C ALA A 74 6.75 20.46 9.33
N PRO A 75 5.58 20.54 9.97
CA PRO A 75 5.25 21.69 10.82
C PRO A 75 6.25 21.86 11.97
N GLU A 76 6.29 23.05 12.54
CA GLU A 76 7.09 23.32 13.74
C GLU A 76 6.77 22.33 14.87
N ASN A 77 7.80 21.86 15.57
CA ASN A 77 7.71 20.84 16.63
C ASN A 77 7.24 19.43 16.17
N TYR A 78 7.16 19.18 14.87
CA TYR A 78 6.83 17.87 14.33
C TYR A 78 8.02 17.24 13.63
N ARG A 79 8.21 15.93 13.87
CA ARG A 79 9.12 15.06 13.14
C ARG A 79 8.33 13.94 12.50
N ILE A 80 8.43 13.80 11.16
CA ILE A 80 7.72 12.77 10.43
C ILE A 80 8.72 11.78 9.84
N HIS A 81 8.59 10.53 10.25
CA HIS A 81 9.45 9.43 9.87
C HIS A 81 8.70 8.54 8.89
N TYR A 82 9.09 8.54 7.62
CA TYR A 82 8.43 7.76 6.58
C TYR A 82 9.11 6.42 6.31
N CYS A 83 8.31 5.41 5.97
CA CYS A 83 8.75 4.14 5.39
C CYS A 83 7.85 3.82 4.19
N VAL A 84 8.42 3.64 3.01
CA VAL A 84 7.67 3.22 1.82
C VAL A 84 7.72 1.70 1.72
N TYR A 85 6.55 1.05 1.60
CA TYR A 85 6.45 -0.41 1.61
C TYR A 85 5.48 -0.93 0.53
N HIS A 86 6.02 -1.62 -0.47
CA HIS A 86 5.26 -2.25 -1.54
C HIS A 86 6.02 -3.45 -2.15
N SER A 87 5.40 -4.15 -3.09
CA SER A 87 5.95 -5.40 -3.65
C SER A 87 7.15 -5.24 -4.58
N GLN A 88 7.46 -4.02 -5.04
CA GLN A 88 8.58 -3.74 -5.95
C GLN A 88 9.85 -3.25 -5.22
N HIS A 89 10.01 -3.56 -3.94
CA HIS A 89 11.34 -3.58 -3.32
C HIS A 89 12.03 -4.91 -3.64
N PRO A 90 13.37 -4.93 -3.79
CA PRO A 90 14.13 -6.18 -3.84
C PRO A 90 13.78 -7.09 -2.65
N LEU A 91 13.70 -8.39 -2.85
CA LEU A 91 13.18 -9.34 -1.87
C LEU A 91 13.84 -9.22 -0.49
N ALA A 92 15.18 -9.10 -0.45
CA ALA A 92 15.90 -8.94 0.82
C ALA A 92 15.52 -7.63 1.55
N VAL A 93 15.46 -6.52 0.82
CA VAL A 93 15.08 -5.20 1.37
C VAL A 93 13.63 -5.26 1.86
N ARG A 94 12.73 -5.82 1.06
CA ARG A 94 11.33 -5.99 1.45
C ARG A 94 11.19 -6.83 2.72
N SER A 95 11.93 -7.95 2.81
CA SER A 95 11.93 -8.81 4.00
C SER A 95 12.50 -8.09 5.24
N ALA A 96 13.50 -7.23 5.07
CA ALA A 96 14.02 -6.41 6.16
C ALA A 96 12.98 -5.41 6.66
N ILE A 97 12.29 -4.69 5.75
CA ILE A 97 11.18 -3.79 6.09
C ILE A 97 10.10 -4.57 6.85
N GLU A 98 9.64 -5.70 6.32
CA GLU A 98 8.61 -6.53 6.92
C GLU A 98 8.95 -6.95 8.34
N ARG A 99 10.16 -7.45 8.57
CA ARG A 99 10.66 -7.85 9.89
C ARG A 99 10.65 -6.68 10.89
N ARG A 100 11.06 -5.48 10.45
CA ARG A 100 11.05 -4.30 11.33
C ARG A 100 9.63 -3.83 11.65
N LEU A 101 8.74 -3.86 10.66
CA LEU A 101 7.32 -3.57 10.87
C LEU A 101 6.65 -4.59 11.80
N ASP A 102 6.94 -5.89 11.65
CA ASP A 102 6.39 -6.93 12.52
C ASP A 102 6.84 -6.71 13.98
N VAL A 103 8.11 -6.36 14.22
CA VAL A 103 8.62 -6.02 15.56
C VAL A 103 7.92 -4.77 16.12
N THR A 104 7.84 -3.70 15.33
CA THR A 104 7.28 -2.41 15.77
C THR A 104 5.78 -2.49 16.06
N LEU A 105 5.06 -3.27 15.28
CA LEU A 105 3.59 -3.31 15.27
C LEU A 105 3.01 -4.51 16.05
N THR A 106 3.85 -5.32 16.69
CA THR A 106 3.42 -6.32 17.67
C THR A 106 3.30 -5.66 19.04
N ARG A 107 2.09 -5.19 19.38
CA ARG A 107 1.85 -4.29 20.51
C ARG A 107 0.88 -4.88 21.56
N TYR A 108 1.03 -6.16 21.88
CA TYR A 108 0.23 -6.84 22.91
C TYR A 108 0.58 -6.41 24.32
N GLN A 109 1.86 -6.05 24.54
CA GLN A 109 2.32 -5.60 25.84
C GLN A 109 2.22 -4.08 25.98
N PRO A 110 1.84 -3.56 27.14
CA PRO A 110 1.95 -2.13 27.43
C PRO A 110 3.39 -1.65 27.18
N ASN A 111 3.52 -0.48 26.62
CA ASN A 111 4.82 0.15 26.34
C ASN A 111 5.75 -0.60 25.35
N ALA A 112 5.25 -1.62 24.64
CA ALA A 112 6.03 -2.33 23.63
C ALA A 112 6.67 -1.39 22.60
N LEU A 113 5.98 -0.28 22.26
CA LEU A 113 6.46 0.72 21.33
C LEU A 113 7.77 1.37 21.77
N TRP A 114 7.96 1.56 23.09
CA TRP A 114 9.15 2.20 23.66
C TRP A 114 10.40 1.30 23.68
N GLN A 115 10.23 0.03 23.36
CA GLN A 115 11.33 -0.94 23.24
C GLN A 115 11.82 -1.10 21.79
N VAL A 116 11.22 -0.38 20.85
CA VAL A 116 11.62 -0.40 19.44
C VAL A 116 12.81 0.52 19.22
N ALA A 117 13.92 -0.05 18.80
CA ALA A 117 15.19 0.67 18.67
C ALA A 117 15.12 1.91 17.78
N GLU A 118 14.38 1.84 16.65
CA GLU A 118 14.22 2.98 15.74
C GLU A 118 13.42 4.12 16.37
N ILE A 119 12.45 3.79 17.20
CA ILE A 119 11.63 4.80 17.90
C ILE A 119 12.45 5.44 19.02
N GLU A 120 13.11 4.62 19.83
CA GLU A 120 14.00 5.11 20.90
C GLU A 120 15.09 6.01 20.33
N HIS A 121 15.77 5.56 19.28
CA HIS A 121 16.80 6.35 18.59
C HIS A 121 16.24 7.70 18.10
N ALA A 122 15.09 7.69 17.45
CA ALA A 122 14.46 8.91 16.94
C ALA A 122 14.14 9.90 18.08
N LEU A 123 13.59 9.42 19.20
CA LEU A 123 13.25 10.25 20.35
C LEU A 123 14.48 10.85 21.05
N GLN A 124 15.60 10.16 21.02
CA GLN A 124 16.87 10.64 21.61
C GLN A 124 17.58 11.68 20.73
N HIS A 125 17.50 11.54 19.40
CA HIS A 125 18.29 12.35 18.46
C HIS A 125 17.53 13.53 17.85
N HIS A 126 16.21 13.61 18.02
CA HIS A 126 15.39 14.68 17.46
C HIS A 126 14.64 15.40 18.57
N PRO A 127 14.77 16.74 18.67
CA PRO A 127 14.21 17.53 19.78
C PRO A 127 12.71 17.74 19.71
N GLU A 128 12.08 17.53 18.55
CA GLU A 128 10.69 17.84 18.29
C GLU A 128 9.76 17.12 19.29
N GLN A 129 8.64 17.74 19.63
CA GLN A 129 7.65 17.22 20.58
C GLN A 129 6.81 16.08 20.00
N HIS A 130 6.50 16.17 18.68
CA HIS A 130 5.56 15.28 18.01
C HIS A 130 6.28 14.40 16.98
N HIS A 131 6.25 13.08 17.19
CA HIS A 131 6.89 12.11 16.30
C HIS A 131 5.84 11.22 15.63
N LEU A 132 5.73 11.32 14.30
CA LEU A 132 4.87 10.48 13.47
C LEU A 132 5.73 9.45 12.73
N PHE A 133 5.51 8.17 12.98
CA PHE A 133 6.06 7.06 12.19
C PHE A 133 5.00 6.62 11.20
N VAL A 134 5.25 6.82 9.92
CA VAL A 134 4.26 6.63 8.86
C VAL A 134 4.72 5.57 7.89
N VAL A 135 3.90 4.54 7.71
CA VAL A 135 4.09 3.52 6.67
C VAL A 135 3.25 3.92 5.46
N LEU A 136 3.92 4.31 4.38
CA LEU A 136 3.31 4.58 3.08
C LEU A 136 3.31 3.28 2.28
N ALA A 137 2.15 2.66 2.06
CA ALA A 137 2.11 1.31 1.51
C ALA A 137 0.96 1.06 0.54
N THR A 138 1.09 -0.01 -0.24
CA THR A 138 -0.02 -0.60 -1.00
C THR A 138 -0.77 -1.65 -0.16
N SER A 139 -1.61 -2.47 -0.78
CA SER A 139 -2.37 -3.53 -0.12
C SER A 139 -1.51 -4.62 0.57
N VAL A 140 -0.20 -4.57 0.46
CA VAL A 140 0.73 -5.49 1.16
C VAL A 140 0.59 -5.45 2.69
N VAL A 141 0.09 -4.32 3.25
CA VAL A 141 -0.16 -4.16 4.69
C VAL A 141 -1.51 -4.75 5.16
N GLU A 142 -2.38 -5.14 4.24
CA GLU A 142 -3.74 -5.59 4.57
C GLU A 142 -3.82 -7.07 4.93
N VAL A 143 -3.00 -7.92 4.32
CA VAL A 143 -3.11 -9.38 4.38
C VAL A 143 -1.83 -10.01 4.94
N GLY A 144 -2.00 -11.06 5.75
CA GLY A 144 -0.90 -11.88 6.24
C GLY A 144 -0.05 -11.25 7.35
N ARG A 145 -0.44 -10.10 7.89
CA ARG A 145 0.30 -9.37 8.94
C ARG A 145 -0.53 -9.20 10.20
N ASP A 146 0.11 -9.30 11.35
CA ASP A 146 -0.51 -9.04 12.65
C ASP A 146 -0.07 -7.67 13.19
N HIS A 147 -0.34 -6.63 12.41
CA HIS A 147 0.05 -5.26 12.71
C HIS A 147 -1.00 -4.52 13.55
N ASP A 148 -0.53 -3.62 14.41
CA ASP A 148 -1.33 -2.75 15.26
C ASP A 148 -0.94 -1.27 15.07
N TYR A 149 -1.48 -0.63 14.05
CA TYR A 149 -1.33 0.82 13.81
C TYR A 149 -2.20 1.64 14.78
N ASP A 150 -1.79 2.86 15.09
CA ASP A 150 -2.61 3.80 15.86
C ASP A 150 -3.78 4.32 15.02
N TRP A 151 -3.52 4.57 13.75
CA TRP A 151 -4.48 5.12 12.80
C TRP A 151 -4.16 4.68 11.36
N ALA A 152 -5.14 4.89 10.47
CA ALA A 152 -4.96 4.66 9.04
C ALA A 152 -5.56 5.77 8.19
N LEU A 153 -4.92 6.06 7.06
CA LEU A 153 -5.46 6.84 5.96
C LEU A 153 -5.53 5.96 4.71
N ALA A 154 -6.70 5.87 4.08
CA ALA A 154 -6.92 4.98 2.96
C ALA A 154 -7.33 5.73 1.69
N GLU A 155 -6.64 5.45 0.59
CA GLU A 155 -7.15 5.73 -0.75
C GLU A 155 -8.21 4.68 -1.11
N PRO A 156 -9.39 5.06 -1.66
CA PRO A 156 -10.45 4.10 -1.97
C PRO A 156 -10.08 3.13 -3.08
N SER A 157 -10.43 1.87 -2.85
CA SER A 157 -10.31 0.79 -3.84
C SER A 157 -11.45 -0.22 -3.74
N SER A 158 -11.82 -0.66 -2.53
CA SER A 158 -12.93 -1.56 -2.25
C SER A 158 -13.32 -1.51 -0.77
N MET A 159 -14.58 -1.88 -0.46
CA MET A 159 -15.01 -2.03 0.93
C MET A 159 -14.25 -3.16 1.63
N ARG A 160 -13.93 -4.24 0.90
CA ARG A 160 -13.09 -5.33 1.41
C ARG A 160 -11.74 -4.80 1.91
N SER A 161 -11.10 -3.93 1.14
CA SER A 161 -9.82 -3.33 1.51
C SER A 161 -9.95 -2.45 2.77
N PHE A 162 -11.00 -1.65 2.88
CA PHE A 162 -11.24 -0.87 4.10
C PHE A 162 -11.41 -1.75 5.34
N ILE A 163 -12.17 -2.85 5.24
CA ILE A 163 -12.37 -3.80 6.35
C ILE A 163 -11.03 -4.47 6.74
N GLN A 164 -10.23 -4.89 5.77
CA GLN A 164 -8.93 -5.51 6.02
C GLN A 164 -7.96 -4.55 6.70
N LEU A 165 -7.87 -3.30 6.20
CA LEU A 165 -7.03 -2.26 6.79
C LEU A 165 -7.53 -1.88 8.20
N ALA A 166 -8.84 -1.71 8.39
CA ALA A 166 -9.46 -1.45 9.69
C ALA A 166 -9.09 -2.54 10.72
N GLY A 167 -8.98 -3.79 10.28
CA GLY A 167 -8.50 -4.89 11.10
C GLY A 167 -7.04 -4.77 11.54
N ARG A 168 -6.27 -3.80 11.06
CA ARG A 168 -4.87 -3.52 11.44
C ARG A 168 -4.73 -2.28 12.34
N VAL A 169 -5.81 -1.54 12.55
CA VAL A 169 -5.81 -0.33 13.39
C VAL A 169 -6.23 -0.71 14.80
N GLN A 170 -5.42 -0.38 15.81
CA GLN A 170 -5.62 -0.68 17.24
C GLN A 170 -6.05 -2.14 17.48
N ARG A 171 -5.40 -3.06 16.79
CA ARG A 171 -5.77 -4.47 16.74
C ARG A 171 -5.52 -5.20 18.06
N HIS A 172 -4.39 -4.94 18.70
CA HIS A 172 -3.97 -5.59 19.95
C HIS A 172 -4.50 -4.85 21.19
N ARG A 173 -4.85 -3.60 21.03
CA ARG A 173 -5.32 -2.74 22.11
C ARG A 173 -6.84 -2.65 22.10
N GLN A 174 -7.45 -2.86 23.26
CA GLN A 174 -8.92 -2.91 23.41
C GLN A 174 -9.49 -1.53 23.83
N VAL A 175 -8.99 -0.45 23.26
CA VAL A 175 -9.47 0.90 23.52
C VAL A 175 -10.46 1.31 22.44
N ALA A 176 -11.64 1.75 22.83
CA ALA A 176 -12.62 2.32 21.88
C ALA A 176 -12.21 3.74 21.52
N PRO A 177 -11.96 4.05 20.23
CA PRO A 177 -11.60 5.40 19.82
C PRO A 177 -12.77 6.35 20.03
N GLN A 178 -12.51 7.51 20.62
CA GLN A 178 -13.51 8.57 20.75
C GLN A 178 -13.74 9.30 19.43
N MET A 179 -12.67 9.51 18.67
CA MET A 179 -12.68 10.14 17.35
C MET A 179 -12.44 9.10 16.24
N ALA A 180 -12.59 9.50 14.98
CA ALA A 180 -12.26 8.65 13.83
C ALA A 180 -10.76 8.29 13.87
N ASN A 181 -10.46 6.99 13.84
CA ASN A 181 -9.09 6.47 13.77
C ASN A 181 -8.74 5.95 12.35
N MET A 182 -9.66 6.14 11.42
CA MET A 182 -9.43 5.95 9.99
C MET A 182 -9.94 7.17 9.21
N HIS A 183 -9.12 7.68 8.32
CA HIS A 183 -9.55 8.61 7.30
C HIS A 183 -9.61 7.91 5.95
N ILE A 184 -10.64 8.17 5.15
CA ILE A 184 -10.82 7.61 3.81
C ILE A 184 -10.96 8.77 2.85
N LEU A 185 -10.08 8.84 1.84
CA LEU A 185 -10.22 9.85 0.80
C LEU A 185 -11.51 9.62 0.02
N GLN A 186 -12.23 10.68 -0.32
CA GLN A 186 -13.47 10.56 -1.10
C GLN A 186 -13.24 10.05 -2.52
N LYS A 187 -12.06 10.32 -3.08
CA LYS A 187 -11.66 9.90 -4.44
C LYS A 187 -10.27 9.30 -4.42
N ASN A 188 -10.03 8.31 -5.27
CA ASN A 188 -8.69 7.82 -5.54
C ASN A 188 -7.99 8.67 -6.60
N PHE A 189 -6.68 8.44 -6.79
CA PHE A 189 -5.87 9.14 -7.78
C PHE A 189 -6.48 9.04 -9.19
N LYS A 190 -6.94 7.84 -9.59
CA LYS A 190 -7.56 7.64 -10.89
C LYS A 190 -8.84 8.45 -11.06
N ALA A 191 -9.68 8.54 -10.05
CA ALA A 191 -10.90 9.35 -10.09
C ALA A 191 -10.63 10.86 -10.18
N LEU A 192 -9.48 11.30 -9.69
CA LEU A 192 -9.07 12.70 -9.76
C LEU A 192 -8.41 13.07 -11.09
N THR A 193 -7.76 12.13 -11.76
CA THR A 193 -7.05 12.33 -13.03
C THR A 193 -7.90 11.97 -14.24
N GLN A 194 -8.82 10.98 -14.09
CA GLN A 194 -9.67 10.53 -15.18
C GLN A 194 -10.78 11.54 -15.50
N LYS A 195 -10.84 11.98 -16.75
CA LYS A 195 -11.85 12.95 -17.22
C LYS A 195 -13.16 12.29 -17.66
N ASP A 196 -13.09 11.05 -18.15
CA ASP A 196 -14.26 10.31 -18.61
C ASP A 196 -14.87 9.48 -17.45
N PRO A 197 -16.05 9.85 -16.94
CA PRO A 197 -16.71 9.12 -15.86
C PRO A 197 -17.14 7.69 -16.24
N ALA A 198 -17.12 7.35 -17.52
CA ALA A 198 -17.45 6.00 -17.99
C ALA A 198 -16.30 5.00 -17.83
N ILE A 199 -15.09 5.47 -17.54
CA ILE A 199 -13.93 4.61 -17.33
C ILE A 199 -13.85 4.15 -15.87
N PRO A 200 -13.81 2.83 -15.60
CA PRO A 200 -13.67 2.30 -14.25
C PRO A 200 -12.40 2.78 -13.56
N VAL A 201 -12.52 3.25 -12.31
CA VAL A 201 -11.38 3.73 -11.51
C VAL A 201 -11.11 2.87 -10.28
N TYR A 202 -12.14 2.21 -9.73
CA TYR A 202 -11.99 1.27 -8.60
C TYR A 202 -11.76 -0.16 -9.10
N CYS A 203 -10.67 -0.31 -9.86
CA CYS A 203 -10.25 -1.56 -10.45
C CYS A 203 -8.74 -1.78 -10.21
N LYS A 204 -8.35 -3.02 -9.91
CA LYS A 204 -6.94 -3.44 -9.69
C LYS A 204 -6.17 -2.54 -8.68
N PRO A 205 -6.47 -2.57 -7.38
CA PRO A 205 -7.52 -3.35 -6.73
C PRO A 205 -8.90 -2.70 -6.84
N GLY A 206 -9.94 -3.53 -6.75
CA GLY A 206 -11.33 -3.11 -6.77
C GLY A 206 -12.22 -4.04 -7.57
N PHE A 207 -13.51 -3.71 -7.66
CA PHE A 207 -14.52 -4.55 -8.29
C PHE A 207 -15.21 -3.88 -9.48
N GLU A 208 -14.87 -2.63 -9.75
CA GLU A 208 -15.41 -1.92 -10.89
C GLU A 208 -14.82 -2.47 -12.20
N THR A 209 -15.66 -2.64 -13.19
CA THR A 209 -15.29 -3.15 -14.52
C THR A 209 -16.13 -2.40 -15.59
N THR A 210 -15.83 -2.61 -16.86
CA THR A 210 -16.63 -2.06 -17.95
C THR A 210 -18.09 -2.53 -17.95
N ARG A 211 -18.39 -3.70 -17.35
CA ARG A 211 -19.75 -4.26 -17.21
C ARG A 211 -20.42 -3.85 -15.90
N CYS A 212 -19.65 -3.67 -14.83
CA CYS A 212 -20.12 -3.27 -13.51
C CYS A 212 -19.51 -1.92 -13.18
N ARG A 213 -20.18 -0.82 -13.56
CA ARG A 213 -19.69 0.56 -13.41
C ARG A 213 -20.52 1.32 -12.41
N LEU A 214 -19.86 2.27 -11.74
CA LEU A 214 -20.50 3.27 -10.89
C LEU A 214 -20.93 4.50 -11.72
N ASN A 215 -21.98 5.18 -11.28
CA ASN A 215 -22.43 6.43 -11.89
C ASN A 215 -21.59 7.64 -11.45
N THR A 216 -20.87 7.51 -10.35
CA THR A 216 -19.93 8.52 -9.82
C THR A 216 -18.75 7.82 -9.15
N HIS A 217 -17.62 8.53 -9.00
CA HIS A 217 -16.45 8.03 -8.29
C HIS A 217 -16.17 8.81 -6.99
N ASP A 218 -17.22 9.42 -6.44
CA ASP A 218 -17.18 10.15 -5.18
C ASP A 218 -17.81 9.30 -4.08
N LEU A 219 -17.00 8.85 -3.09
CA LEU A 219 -17.48 7.97 -2.03
C LEU A 219 -18.55 8.60 -1.14
N ASP A 220 -18.58 9.93 -1.02
CA ASP A 220 -19.62 10.61 -0.25
C ASP A 220 -21.03 10.36 -0.85
N LYS A 221 -21.10 10.13 -2.16
CA LYS A 221 -22.32 9.78 -2.87
C LYS A 221 -22.57 8.27 -2.98
N LEU A 222 -21.52 7.46 -2.79
CA LEU A 222 -21.55 6.00 -3.02
C LEU A 222 -21.65 5.18 -1.73
N LEU A 223 -21.35 5.77 -0.56
CA LEU A 223 -21.39 5.08 0.73
C LEU A 223 -22.45 5.68 1.64
N LEU A 224 -23.26 4.82 2.22
CA LEU A 224 -24.17 5.22 3.30
C LEU A 224 -23.33 5.42 4.60
N PRO A 225 -23.70 6.38 5.45
CA PRO A 225 -23.02 6.58 6.73
C PRO A 225 -22.88 5.33 7.60
N SER A 226 -23.87 4.44 7.55
CA SER A 226 -23.84 3.14 8.24
C SER A 226 -22.80 2.16 7.70
N GLN A 227 -22.29 2.36 6.48
CA GLN A 227 -21.30 1.50 5.84
C GLN A 227 -19.86 1.90 6.17
N TYR A 228 -19.61 3.16 6.57
CA TYR A 228 -18.22 3.63 6.83
C TYR A 228 -18.00 4.27 8.20
N LYS A 229 -18.99 4.95 8.82
CA LYS A 229 -18.77 5.60 10.13
C LYS A 229 -18.27 4.62 11.19
N VAL A 230 -18.72 3.36 11.13
CA VAL A 230 -18.18 2.25 11.92
C VAL A 230 -17.87 1.09 10.98
N ILE A 231 -16.60 0.90 10.65
CA ILE A 231 -16.18 -0.15 9.73
C ILE A 231 -16.23 -1.52 10.43
N ASN A 232 -16.97 -2.43 9.83
CA ASN A 232 -17.11 -3.84 10.23
C ASN A 232 -17.39 -4.71 9.00
N ALA A 233 -17.42 -6.02 9.19
CA ALA A 233 -17.64 -6.97 8.10
C ALA A 233 -19.12 -7.11 7.68
N ILE A 234 -20.06 -6.51 8.38
CA ILE A 234 -21.50 -6.70 8.13
C ILE A 234 -21.88 -6.30 6.72
N SER A 235 -21.47 -5.11 6.27
CA SER A 235 -21.76 -4.63 4.93
C SER A 235 -21.21 -5.53 3.82
N ARG A 236 -20.18 -6.34 4.11
CA ARG A 236 -19.57 -7.28 3.17
C ARG A 236 -20.21 -8.66 3.19
N ILE A 237 -20.86 -9.04 4.30
CA ILE A 237 -21.50 -10.35 4.50
C ILE A 237 -22.98 -10.25 4.17
N GLN A 238 -23.65 -9.18 4.59
CA GLN A 238 -25.08 -8.99 4.40
C GLN A 238 -25.36 -8.08 3.22
N GLU A 239 -26.08 -8.61 2.26
CA GLU A 239 -26.59 -7.81 1.15
C GLU A 239 -27.81 -6.99 1.58
N ARG A 240 -27.97 -5.82 0.98
CA ARG A 240 -29.19 -5.03 1.09
C ARG A 240 -30.33 -5.75 0.36
N THR A 241 -31.57 -5.57 0.83
CA THR A 241 -32.76 -6.16 0.19
C THR A 241 -32.88 -5.83 -1.30
N LYS A 242 -32.51 -4.61 -1.67
CA LYS A 242 -32.41 -4.14 -3.04
C LYS A 242 -31.00 -3.62 -3.28
N LEU A 243 -30.27 -4.23 -4.21
CA LEU A 243 -28.95 -3.77 -4.62
C LEU A 243 -29.08 -2.64 -5.64
N GLU A 244 -28.26 -1.59 -5.45
CA GLU A 244 -28.12 -0.44 -6.35
C GLU A 244 -26.63 -0.32 -6.77
N PRO A 245 -26.13 -1.28 -7.59
CA PRO A 245 -24.69 -1.45 -7.83
C PRO A 245 -24.05 -0.31 -8.63
N ARG A 246 -24.85 0.57 -9.24
CA ARG A 246 -24.34 1.78 -9.91
C ARG A 246 -24.20 2.98 -8.98
N ASP A 247 -24.92 2.96 -7.86
CA ASP A 247 -25.04 4.10 -6.95
C ASP A 247 -24.55 3.77 -5.53
N ASN A 248 -24.10 2.53 -5.29
CA ASN A 248 -23.54 2.13 -4.03
C ASN A 248 -22.31 1.24 -4.21
N PHE A 249 -21.23 1.64 -3.55
CA PHE A 249 -19.91 1.00 -3.64
C PHE A 249 -19.90 -0.46 -3.15
N VAL A 250 -20.65 -0.74 -2.07
CA VAL A 250 -20.76 -2.08 -1.49
C VAL A 250 -21.65 -2.98 -2.34
N ASP A 251 -22.74 -2.45 -2.85
CA ASP A 251 -23.67 -3.21 -3.71
C ASP A 251 -23.00 -3.62 -5.03
N LEU A 252 -22.10 -2.78 -5.56
CA LEU A 252 -21.28 -3.13 -6.71
C LEU A 252 -20.43 -4.37 -6.44
N GLU A 253 -19.81 -4.43 -5.25
CA GLU A 253 -18.98 -5.58 -4.85
C GLU A 253 -19.84 -6.86 -4.73
N HIS A 254 -21.02 -6.77 -4.13
CA HIS A 254 -21.94 -7.90 -4.04
C HIS A 254 -22.36 -8.40 -5.43
N LEU A 255 -22.73 -7.49 -6.33
CA LEU A 255 -23.07 -7.87 -7.69
C LEU A 255 -21.89 -8.53 -8.42
N SER A 256 -20.72 -7.93 -8.33
CA SER A 256 -19.50 -8.47 -8.96
C SER A 256 -19.19 -9.88 -8.48
N LEU A 257 -19.31 -10.14 -7.17
CA LEU A 257 -19.13 -11.47 -6.61
C LEU A 257 -20.19 -12.47 -7.05
N ARG A 258 -21.45 -12.06 -7.07
CA ARG A 258 -22.53 -12.92 -7.61
C ARG A 258 -22.22 -13.34 -9.04
N LEU A 259 -21.80 -12.40 -9.88
CA LEU A 259 -21.43 -12.71 -11.26
C LEU A 259 -20.25 -13.67 -11.36
N ILE A 260 -19.23 -13.51 -10.53
CA ILE A 260 -18.07 -14.42 -10.49
C ILE A 260 -18.48 -15.82 -9.99
N LEU A 261 -19.31 -15.89 -8.95
CA LEU A 261 -19.66 -17.16 -8.31
C LEU A 261 -20.78 -17.92 -9.04
N GLN A 262 -21.82 -17.22 -9.47
CA GLN A 262 -23.02 -17.82 -10.04
C GLN A 262 -23.06 -17.73 -11.54
N GLY A 263 -22.36 -16.76 -12.13
CA GLY A 263 -22.41 -16.46 -13.55
C GLY A 263 -23.64 -15.64 -13.94
N SER A 264 -23.71 -15.28 -15.22
CA SER A 264 -24.90 -14.71 -15.86
C SER A 264 -25.67 -15.80 -16.62
N ALA A 265 -26.85 -15.48 -17.12
CA ALA A 265 -27.69 -16.41 -17.90
C ALA A 265 -27.05 -16.85 -19.22
N GLU A 266 -26.06 -16.12 -19.73
CA GLU A 266 -25.32 -16.45 -20.96
C GLU A 266 -24.26 -17.54 -20.72
N PRO A 267 -23.79 -18.24 -21.78
CA PRO A 267 -22.90 -19.38 -21.64
C PRO A 267 -21.66 -19.03 -20.79
N LEU A 268 -21.53 -19.75 -19.70
CA LEU A 268 -20.56 -19.54 -18.64
C LEU A 268 -19.16 -20.00 -19.07
N LYS A 269 -18.43 -19.18 -19.79
CA LYS A 269 -17.08 -19.55 -20.22
C LYS A 269 -16.01 -19.38 -19.13
N TYR A 270 -16.22 -18.51 -18.12
CA TYR A 270 -15.14 -18.04 -17.23
C TYR A 270 -15.59 -17.75 -15.80
N TYR A 271 -16.54 -18.48 -15.25
CA TYR A 271 -17.06 -18.25 -13.91
C TYR A 271 -16.72 -19.40 -12.94
N ALA A 272 -16.51 -19.09 -11.68
CA ALA A 272 -16.23 -20.08 -10.65
C ALA A 272 -17.36 -21.11 -10.50
N ALA A 273 -18.58 -20.75 -10.86
CA ALA A 273 -19.73 -21.66 -10.90
C ALA A 273 -19.52 -22.91 -11.78
N LEU A 274 -18.59 -22.90 -12.72
CA LEU A 274 -18.24 -24.08 -13.51
C LEU A 274 -17.72 -25.25 -12.65
N TRP A 275 -17.12 -24.95 -11.49
CA TRP A 275 -16.52 -25.94 -10.61
C TRP A 275 -17.54 -26.87 -9.92
N TRP A 276 -18.80 -26.41 -9.75
CA TRP A 276 -19.84 -27.19 -9.08
C TRP A 276 -21.05 -27.52 -9.95
N ARG A 277 -21.01 -27.19 -11.23
CA ARG A 277 -22.02 -27.64 -12.18
C ARG A 277 -21.75 -29.06 -12.66
N LYS A 278 -22.81 -29.85 -12.89
CA LYS A 278 -22.70 -31.25 -13.33
C LYS A 278 -21.88 -31.45 -14.63
N GLN A 279 -21.76 -30.42 -15.44
CA GLN A 279 -21.01 -30.45 -16.71
C GLN A 279 -19.56 -29.97 -16.58
N ALA A 280 -19.15 -29.59 -15.37
CA ALA A 280 -17.77 -29.18 -15.14
C ALA A 280 -16.84 -30.38 -15.16
N THR A 281 -15.76 -30.30 -15.96
CA THR A 281 -14.69 -31.29 -15.95
C THR A 281 -13.54 -30.82 -15.07
N TRP A 282 -12.96 -31.72 -14.31
CA TRP A 282 -11.76 -31.44 -13.50
C TRP A 282 -10.54 -31.38 -14.42
N SER A 283 -10.41 -30.34 -15.19
CA SER A 283 -9.26 -30.17 -16.08
C SER A 283 -8.48 -28.91 -15.74
N GLY A 284 -7.20 -28.91 -16.06
CA GLY A 284 -6.35 -27.71 -15.93
C GLY A 284 -6.86 -26.51 -16.73
N GLU A 285 -7.70 -26.75 -17.74
CA GLU A 285 -8.35 -25.72 -18.53
C GLU A 285 -9.30 -24.85 -17.71
N GLN A 286 -10.00 -25.40 -16.72
CA GLN A 286 -10.84 -24.61 -15.82
C GLN A 286 -9.99 -23.68 -14.96
N GLN A 287 -8.85 -24.15 -14.43
CA GLN A 287 -7.92 -23.30 -13.68
C GLN A 287 -7.37 -22.16 -14.55
N ARG A 288 -7.09 -22.43 -15.81
CA ARG A 288 -6.65 -21.42 -16.77
C ARG A 288 -7.73 -20.37 -17.04
N CYS A 289 -9.00 -20.78 -17.16
CA CYS A 289 -10.12 -19.89 -17.40
C CYS A 289 -10.56 -19.09 -16.16
N THR A 290 -10.40 -19.67 -14.97
CA THR A 290 -10.78 -19.05 -13.69
C THR A 290 -9.59 -19.08 -12.71
N PRO A 291 -8.50 -18.39 -13.02
CA PRO A 291 -7.32 -18.39 -12.15
C PRO A 291 -7.65 -17.78 -10.80
N PHE A 292 -7.08 -18.34 -9.73
CA PHE A 292 -7.21 -17.81 -8.37
C PHE A 292 -6.73 -16.36 -8.27
N ARG A 293 -5.69 -16.03 -9.04
CA ARG A 293 -5.16 -14.66 -9.13
C ARG A 293 -4.95 -14.30 -10.61
N GLN A 294 -5.50 -13.19 -11.04
CA GLN A 294 -5.11 -12.59 -12.31
C GLN A 294 -3.72 -11.96 -12.16
N SER A 295 -2.73 -12.48 -12.87
CA SER A 295 -1.40 -11.88 -13.01
C SER A 295 -1.22 -11.36 -14.43
N SER A 296 -0.60 -10.20 -14.56
CA SER A 296 -0.03 -9.76 -15.84
C SER A 296 1.32 -10.45 -16.03
N PRO A 297 1.78 -10.66 -17.27
CA PRO A 297 3.16 -11.06 -17.49
C PRO A 297 4.12 -10.13 -16.77
N ASP A 298 5.06 -10.70 -16.05
CA ASP A 298 6.12 -9.97 -15.34
C ASP A 298 7.50 -10.45 -15.80
N GLU A 299 8.49 -9.60 -15.61
CA GLU A 299 9.91 -9.92 -15.80
C GLU A 299 10.59 -9.91 -14.44
N GLN A 300 11.48 -10.86 -14.23
CA GLN A 300 12.30 -10.93 -13.05
C GLN A 300 13.60 -10.19 -13.27
N HIS A 301 13.88 -9.23 -12.39
CA HIS A 301 15.16 -8.57 -12.26
C HIS A 301 15.72 -8.82 -10.86
N ASN A 302 17.03 -8.77 -10.72
CA ASN A 302 17.68 -8.89 -9.43
C ASN A 302 18.55 -7.66 -9.19
N LEU A 303 18.40 -7.02 -8.04
CA LEU A 303 19.36 -6.03 -7.57
C LEU A 303 20.63 -6.77 -7.17
N TRP A 304 21.71 -6.51 -7.89
CA TRP A 304 22.98 -7.21 -7.76
C TRP A 304 24.02 -6.32 -7.11
N ILE A 305 24.65 -6.82 -6.08
CA ILE A 305 25.82 -6.23 -5.46
C ILE A 305 27.00 -7.13 -5.78
N ASP A 306 28.03 -6.55 -6.36
CA ASP A 306 29.27 -7.22 -6.74
C ASP A 306 30.41 -6.63 -5.91
N ASP A 307 31.34 -7.47 -5.46
CA ASP A 307 32.48 -7.04 -4.66
C ASP A 307 33.40 -6.06 -5.39
N GLU A 308 33.36 -6.06 -6.73
CA GLU A 308 34.15 -5.18 -7.59
C GLU A 308 33.38 -3.92 -8.07
N ALA A 309 32.06 -3.81 -7.78
CA ALA A 309 31.24 -2.72 -8.28
C ALA A 309 30.97 -1.67 -7.20
N ASP A 310 31.25 -0.39 -7.53
CA ASP A 310 30.98 0.75 -6.61
C ASP A 310 29.48 0.96 -6.30
N LYS A 311 28.57 0.38 -7.10
CA LYS A 311 27.11 0.57 -6.96
C LYS A 311 26.32 -0.69 -7.30
N PRO A 312 25.19 -0.92 -6.60
CA PRO A 312 24.25 -1.97 -6.98
C PRO A 312 23.70 -1.75 -8.39
N VAL A 313 23.54 -2.83 -9.16
CA VAL A 313 22.98 -2.80 -10.52
C VAL A 313 21.88 -3.82 -10.66
N PHE A 314 20.87 -3.53 -11.49
CA PHE A 314 19.86 -4.54 -11.81
C PHE A 314 20.38 -5.47 -12.92
N LYS A 315 20.27 -6.77 -12.67
CA LYS A 315 20.57 -7.81 -13.65
C LYS A 315 19.33 -8.67 -13.91
N ARG A 316 19.25 -9.26 -15.10
CA ARG A 316 18.25 -10.28 -15.46
C ARG A 316 18.92 -11.46 -16.13
N LEU A 317 18.27 -12.60 -16.12
CA LEU A 317 18.67 -13.74 -16.93
C LEU A 317 18.44 -13.42 -18.41
N ASP A 318 19.35 -13.82 -19.27
CA ASP A 318 19.17 -13.70 -20.72
C ASP A 318 18.04 -14.61 -21.24
N SER A 319 17.74 -14.51 -22.54
CA SER A 319 16.66 -15.29 -23.17
C SER A 319 16.82 -16.79 -23.01
N ASP A 320 18.06 -17.28 -22.91
CA ASP A 320 18.40 -18.70 -22.78
C ASP A 320 18.48 -19.16 -21.33
N GLN A 321 18.25 -18.23 -20.36
CA GLN A 321 18.27 -18.45 -18.91
C GLN A 321 19.61 -18.98 -18.37
N ILE A 322 20.71 -18.63 -19.01
CA ILE A 322 22.06 -19.13 -18.68
C ILE A 322 22.88 -18.03 -17.98
N GLU A 323 22.88 -16.82 -18.50
CA GLU A 323 23.73 -15.75 -18.04
C GLU A 323 22.95 -14.56 -17.44
N TRP A 324 23.50 -13.98 -16.38
CA TRP A 324 23.00 -12.75 -15.81
C TRP A 324 23.58 -11.54 -16.54
N LYS A 325 22.73 -10.75 -17.17
CA LYS A 325 23.11 -9.52 -17.90
C LYS A 325 22.55 -8.31 -17.20
N VAL A 326 23.27 -7.20 -17.28
CA VAL A 326 22.78 -5.91 -16.78
C VAL A 326 21.46 -5.58 -17.47
N SER A 327 20.48 -5.18 -16.69
CA SER A 327 19.16 -4.79 -17.19
C SER A 327 19.21 -3.33 -17.64
N ASP A 328 18.92 -3.09 -18.91
CA ASP A 328 18.75 -1.74 -19.42
C ASP A 328 17.45 -1.12 -18.87
N GLY A 329 17.41 0.21 -18.82
CA GLY A 329 16.19 0.95 -18.51
C GLY A 329 15.98 1.31 -17.03
N PHE A 330 16.89 0.94 -16.11
CA PHE A 330 16.86 1.43 -14.74
C PHE A 330 17.59 2.75 -14.58
N GLN A 331 16.96 3.66 -13.85
CA GLN A 331 17.49 4.99 -13.54
C GLN A 331 17.43 5.24 -12.03
N ASP A 332 18.56 5.58 -11.43
CA ASP A 332 18.58 6.09 -10.06
C ASP A 332 17.92 7.47 -10.01
N VAL A 333 17.14 7.71 -8.97
CA VAL A 333 16.49 8.99 -8.73
C VAL A 333 16.97 9.59 -7.41
N GLU A 334 17.02 10.90 -7.35
CA GLU A 334 17.29 11.63 -6.11
C GLU A 334 16.00 11.84 -5.33
N LEU A 335 16.10 11.80 -4.00
CA LEU A 335 15.00 12.07 -3.09
C LEU A 335 15.33 13.29 -2.23
N THR A 336 14.51 14.32 -2.35
CA THR A 336 14.62 15.51 -1.51
C THR A 336 13.96 15.26 -0.15
N LEU A 337 14.74 15.41 0.92
CA LEU A 337 14.26 15.37 2.30
C LEU A 337 14.18 16.79 2.85
N ALA A 338 12.96 17.31 3.01
CA ALA A 338 12.73 18.62 3.63
C ALA A 338 12.91 18.56 5.15
N ALA A 339 13.04 19.72 5.77
CA ALA A 339 13.22 19.85 7.22
C ALA A 339 12.11 19.12 8.00
N GLY A 340 12.47 18.42 9.05
CA GLY A 340 11.55 17.65 9.90
C GLY A 340 11.13 16.29 9.34
N ASN A 341 11.61 15.88 8.16
CA ASN A 341 11.34 14.58 7.57
C ASN A 341 12.55 13.65 7.62
N SER A 342 12.32 12.35 7.78
CA SER A 342 13.34 11.31 7.71
C SER A 342 12.75 9.97 7.30
N ALA A 343 13.58 9.02 6.91
CA ALA A 343 13.22 7.60 6.91
C ALA A 343 13.49 7.01 8.30
N TRP A 344 12.73 5.98 8.69
CA TRP A 344 12.89 5.33 9.99
C TRP A 344 13.25 3.83 9.93
N ILE A 345 13.07 3.20 8.78
CA ILE A 345 13.54 1.83 8.54
C ILE A 345 14.72 1.90 7.57
N ASP A 346 15.78 1.22 7.93
CA ASP A 346 16.95 1.09 7.07
C ASP A 346 16.65 0.20 5.86
N THR A 347 16.87 0.75 4.68
CA THR A 347 16.69 0.07 3.39
C THR A 347 17.98 0.04 2.56
N ASP A 348 19.13 0.28 3.20
CA ASP A 348 20.43 0.16 2.55
C ASP A 348 20.66 -1.30 2.12
N CYS A 349 20.61 -1.53 0.82
CA CYS A 349 20.72 -2.87 0.27
C CYS A 349 22.10 -3.50 0.53
N LEU A 350 23.18 -2.71 0.54
CA LEU A 350 24.52 -3.22 0.82
C LEU A 350 24.61 -3.79 2.23
N ARG A 351 24.18 -3.03 3.24
CA ARG A 351 24.17 -3.49 4.64
C ARG A 351 23.26 -4.71 4.84
N ILE A 352 22.09 -4.71 4.20
CA ILE A 352 21.16 -5.84 4.27
C ILE A 352 21.76 -7.10 3.66
N TYR A 353 22.44 -6.97 2.51
CA TYR A 353 23.02 -8.11 1.81
C TYR A 353 24.28 -8.63 2.55
N GLN A 354 25.11 -7.74 3.09
CA GLN A 354 26.25 -8.11 3.93
C GLN A 354 25.78 -8.91 5.16
N TRP A 355 24.77 -8.42 5.84
CA TRP A 355 24.18 -9.15 6.97
C TRP A 355 23.64 -10.53 6.56
N LEU A 356 22.99 -10.65 5.39
CA LEU A 356 22.51 -11.93 4.86
C LEU A 356 23.69 -12.85 4.49
N ALA A 357 24.73 -12.33 3.85
CA ALA A 357 25.92 -13.06 3.46
C ALA A 357 26.62 -13.68 4.69
N GLU A 358 26.84 -12.89 5.73
CA GLU A 358 27.39 -13.35 7.01
C GLU A 358 26.48 -14.40 7.67
N SER A 359 25.17 -14.11 7.77
CA SER A 359 24.20 -14.98 8.45
C SER A 359 24.03 -16.33 7.77
N LEU A 360 24.18 -16.39 6.45
CA LEU A 360 23.99 -17.59 5.61
C LEU A 360 25.32 -18.25 5.20
N ASN A 361 26.44 -17.63 5.54
CA ASN A 361 27.79 -18.02 5.09
C ASN A 361 27.87 -18.14 3.56
N LYS A 362 27.50 -17.06 2.85
CA LYS A 362 27.44 -16.96 1.40
C LYS A 362 28.18 -15.73 0.89
N GLU A 363 28.59 -15.78 -0.38
CA GLU A 363 29.15 -14.62 -1.08
C GLU A 363 28.03 -13.60 -1.44
N LEU A 364 28.38 -12.32 -1.57
CA LEU A 364 27.43 -11.26 -1.92
C LEU A 364 26.71 -11.50 -3.26
N ASN A 365 27.41 -12.06 -4.25
CA ASN A 365 26.83 -12.41 -5.53
C ASN A 365 25.77 -13.53 -5.42
N GLU A 366 25.94 -14.49 -4.53
CA GLU A 366 24.97 -15.55 -4.27
C GLU A 366 23.73 -14.99 -3.56
N VAL A 367 23.93 -14.10 -2.60
CA VAL A 367 22.84 -13.37 -1.91
C VAL A 367 22.06 -12.54 -2.93
N SER A 368 22.75 -11.78 -3.79
CA SER A 368 22.13 -10.98 -4.86
C SER A 368 21.27 -11.85 -5.79
N ARG A 369 21.79 -13.02 -6.19
CA ARG A 369 21.07 -13.96 -7.04
C ARG A 369 19.83 -14.55 -6.35
N GLN A 370 19.89 -14.86 -5.07
CA GLN A 370 18.80 -15.52 -4.35
C GLN A 370 17.77 -14.55 -3.77
N PHE A 371 18.19 -13.37 -3.34
CA PHE A 371 17.37 -12.45 -2.55
C PHE A 371 17.26 -11.05 -3.16
N GLY A 372 17.90 -10.80 -4.30
CA GLY A 372 17.80 -9.53 -5.03
C GLY A 372 16.54 -9.39 -5.90
N GLU A 373 15.71 -10.42 -5.98
CA GLU A 373 14.58 -10.51 -6.89
C GLU A 373 13.59 -9.36 -6.71
N VAL A 374 13.21 -8.75 -7.83
CA VAL A 374 12.04 -7.89 -7.98
C VAL A 374 11.31 -8.29 -9.26
N ARG A 375 9.98 -8.39 -9.19
CA ARG A 375 9.13 -8.69 -10.35
C ARG A 375 8.42 -7.44 -10.80
N LEU A 376 8.63 -7.10 -12.06
CA LEU A 376 8.09 -5.89 -12.68
C LEU A 376 7.15 -6.26 -13.83
N PRO A 377 6.04 -5.52 -14.02
CA PRO A 377 5.17 -5.75 -15.17
C PRO A 377 5.95 -5.62 -16.47
N LYS A 378 5.71 -6.56 -17.40
CA LYS A 378 6.31 -6.47 -18.72
C LYS A 378 5.61 -5.41 -19.55
N LYS A 379 6.33 -4.34 -19.87
CA LYS A 379 5.86 -3.25 -20.73
C LYS A 379 6.96 -2.88 -21.72
N ASP A 380 6.62 -2.77 -22.99
CA ASP A 380 7.57 -2.39 -24.03
C ASP A 380 8.03 -0.93 -23.88
N GLY A 381 9.33 -0.72 -23.83
CA GLY A 381 9.93 0.63 -23.77
C GLY A 381 9.82 1.35 -22.42
N GLU A 382 9.35 0.69 -21.37
CA GLU A 382 9.23 1.32 -20.05
C GLU A 382 10.59 1.51 -19.39
N ARG A 383 10.78 2.67 -18.75
CA ARG A 383 11.93 2.98 -17.92
C ARG A 383 11.52 2.85 -16.46
N TRP A 384 12.33 2.14 -15.69
CA TRP A 384 12.14 1.96 -14.27
C TRP A 384 13.03 2.95 -13.50
N HIS A 385 12.47 3.53 -12.46
CA HIS A 385 13.18 4.35 -11.50
C HIS A 385 13.46 3.55 -10.24
N TYR A 386 14.57 3.82 -9.60
CA TYR A 386 14.95 3.18 -8.35
C TYR A 386 15.50 4.18 -7.34
N HIS A 387 15.11 4.00 -6.10
CA HIS A 387 15.73 4.62 -4.94
C HIS A 387 15.63 3.67 -3.76
N PRO A 388 16.67 3.51 -2.90
CA PRO A 388 16.63 2.58 -1.77
C PRO A 388 15.42 2.74 -0.85
N LEU A 389 15.02 3.99 -0.55
CA LEU A 389 13.84 4.29 0.28
C LEU A 389 12.50 4.10 -0.43
N LEU A 390 12.46 4.15 -1.76
CA LEU A 390 11.22 4.15 -2.56
C LEU A 390 10.97 2.83 -3.27
N GLY A 391 12.00 1.96 -3.41
CA GLY A 391 11.93 0.76 -4.24
C GLY A 391 11.99 1.06 -5.73
N VAL A 392 11.50 0.13 -6.55
CA VAL A 392 11.38 0.28 -8.01
C VAL A 392 9.99 0.76 -8.38
N PHE A 393 9.88 1.70 -9.30
CA PHE A 393 8.61 2.27 -9.75
C PHE A 393 8.68 2.79 -11.18
N GLY A 394 7.53 2.88 -11.85
CA GLY A 394 7.38 3.50 -13.16
C GLY A 394 7.20 5.02 -13.06
N ALA A 395 7.40 5.73 -14.17
CA ALA A 395 6.98 7.13 -14.26
C ALA A 395 5.46 7.22 -14.26
N LEU A 396 4.91 8.25 -13.61
CA LEU A 396 3.52 8.66 -13.83
C LEU A 396 3.52 9.66 -14.99
N ASP A 397 2.85 9.27 -16.09
CA ASP A 397 2.60 10.13 -17.25
C ASP A 397 1.62 11.28 -16.92
#